data_b53580921857245775cf3579eaffaf36
#
_entry.id   b53580921857245775cf3579eaffaf36
#
_cell.length_a   1.000
_cell.length_b   1.000
_cell.length_c   1.000
_cell.angle_alpha   90.00
_cell.angle_beta   90.00
_cell.angle_gamma   90.00
#
_symmetry.space_group_name_H-M   'P 1'
#
loop_
_entity.id
_entity.type
_entity.pdbx_description
1 polymer ?
#
loop_
_entity_poly.entity_id
_entity_poly.type
_entity_poly.pdbx_seq_one_letter_code
_entity_poly.pdbx_strand_id
1 'polypeptide(L)'
;DVYKRQIVASGPDNGANCHATASDRKIQLGDFVTIDFGTYYHGYCSDITRTVAVGKAKNPELYKMFDVVRKAKDAGQNSLKPGMVMGELRDIIVKVVEDAGYHIPHGPGHNFGLDIHEQPYICTGSKVTLQPGMVHTIEPGIYIPGIGGVRQEDDFLITEDGYRRITNITDALITL
;
A
#
# COMPACT_ATOMS: atom_id res chain seq x y z
N ASP A 1 -7.94 -18.95 7.63
CA ASP A 1 -6.94 -18.65 8.65
C ASP A 1 -6.25 -17.33 8.31
N VAL A 2 -6.03 -16.48 9.31
CA VAL A 2 -5.31 -15.22 9.15
C VAL A 2 -3.82 -15.53 9.20
N TYR A 3 -3.12 -15.35 8.10
CA TYR A 3 -1.71 -15.75 7.97
C TYR A 3 -0.73 -14.68 8.46
N LYS A 4 -0.95 -13.41 8.14
CA LYS A 4 -0.09 -12.32 8.59
C LYS A 4 -0.68 -11.59 9.79
N ARG A 5 0.19 -10.97 10.58
CA ARG A 5 -0.27 -10.04 11.62
C ARG A 5 -0.96 -8.87 10.92
N GLN A 6 -2.25 -8.77 11.10
CA GLN A 6 -3.03 -7.64 10.59
C GLN A 6 -2.57 -6.35 11.26
N ILE A 7 -2.53 -5.27 10.49
CA ILE A 7 -2.32 -3.93 11.01
C ILE A 7 -3.66 -3.19 10.98
N VAL A 8 -4.09 -2.70 12.14
CA VAL A 8 -5.19 -1.75 12.26
C VAL A 8 -4.65 -0.55 13.02
N ALA A 9 -4.26 0.49 12.28
CA ALA A 9 -3.57 1.65 12.80
C ALA A 9 -4.43 2.91 12.66
N SER A 10 -4.61 3.65 13.76
CA SER A 10 -5.46 4.85 13.76
C SER A 10 -4.88 5.99 14.57
N GLY A 11 -5.27 7.22 14.17
CA GLY A 11 -4.94 8.44 14.89
C GLY A 11 -3.51 8.94 14.66
N PRO A 12 -3.11 10.01 15.38
CA PRO A 12 -1.91 10.79 15.04
C PRO A 12 -0.59 10.04 15.29
N ASP A 13 -0.57 9.13 16.26
CA ASP A 13 0.68 8.45 16.63
C ASP A 13 0.75 7.05 16.03
N ASN A 14 -0.23 6.18 16.35
CA ASN A 14 -0.22 4.81 15.87
C ASN A 14 -0.47 4.73 14.35
N GLY A 15 -1.36 5.57 13.81
CA GLY A 15 -1.58 5.70 12.37
C GLY A 15 -0.34 6.18 11.60
N ALA A 16 0.55 6.91 12.26
CA ALA A 16 1.82 7.37 11.67
C ALA A 16 2.93 6.31 11.66
N ASN A 17 2.66 5.09 12.13
CA ASN A 17 3.60 3.98 12.11
C ASN A 17 3.21 2.97 11.05
N CYS A 18 4.04 2.77 10.02
CA CYS A 18 3.76 1.82 8.93
C CYS A 18 3.68 0.36 9.39
N HIS A 19 4.36 0.01 10.50
CA HIS A 19 4.31 -1.31 11.14
C HIS A 19 3.69 -1.22 12.54
N ALA A 20 2.55 -0.54 12.63
CA ALA A 20 1.86 -0.35 13.89
C ALA A 20 1.47 -1.67 14.56
N THR A 21 1.66 -1.72 15.86
CA THR A 21 1.12 -2.79 16.72
C THR A 21 -0.16 -2.32 17.40
N ALA A 22 -1.01 -3.27 17.78
CA ALA A 22 -2.23 -2.96 18.53
C ALA A 22 -1.89 -2.19 19.82
N SER A 23 -2.71 -1.21 20.17
CA SER A 23 -2.60 -0.40 21.38
C SER A 23 -3.96 -0.27 22.06
N ASP A 24 -3.97 0.27 23.29
CA ASP A 24 -5.22 0.51 24.04
C ASP A 24 -5.99 1.74 23.55
N ARG A 25 -5.42 2.51 22.59
CA ARG A 25 -6.10 3.66 22.02
C ARG A 25 -7.35 3.22 21.26
N LYS A 26 -8.48 3.79 21.62
CA LYS A 26 -9.75 3.56 20.92
C LYS A 26 -9.81 4.44 19.66
N ILE A 27 -10.31 3.87 18.58
CA ILE A 27 -10.62 4.61 17.33
C ILE A 27 -11.62 5.71 17.68
N GLN A 28 -11.38 6.92 17.14
CA GLN A 28 -12.17 8.11 17.43
C GLN A 28 -12.77 8.70 16.16
N LEU A 29 -13.88 9.39 16.31
CA LEU A 29 -14.44 10.20 15.23
C LEU A 29 -13.40 11.21 14.71
N GLY A 30 -13.21 11.23 13.40
CA GLY A 30 -12.20 12.06 12.72
C GLY A 30 -10.84 11.38 12.54
N ASP A 31 -10.67 10.13 12.95
CA ASP A 31 -9.47 9.35 12.62
C ASP A 31 -9.52 8.84 11.17
N PHE A 32 -8.36 8.74 10.55
CA PHE A 32 -8.14 7.76 9.49
C PHE A 32 -7.63 6.47 10.12
N VAL A 33 -8.09 5.35 9.56
CA VAL A 33 -7.73 4.00 10.01
C VAL A 33 -7.16 3.25 8.83
N THR A 34 -5.88 2.92 8.90
CA THR A 34 -5.23 2.03 7.94
C THR A 34 -5.46 0.60 8.40
N ILE A 35 -6.06 -0.21 7.53
CA ILE A 35 -6.38 -1.63 7.74
C ILE A 35 -5.61 -2.41 6.69
N ASP A 36 -4.62 -3.15 7.13
CA ASP A 36 -3.74 -3.97 6.30
C ASP A 36 -3.90 -5.43 6.72
N PHE A 37 -4.38 -6.24 5.80
CA PHE A 37 -4.72 -7.63 6.10
C PHE A 37 -4.56 -8.53 4.88
N GLY A 38 -4.38 -9.80 5.14
CA GLY A 38 -4.32 -10.83 4.12
C GLY A 38 -4.85 -12.15 4.64
N THR A 39 -5.05 -13.09 3.75
CA THR A 39 -5.44 -14.44 4.08
C THR A 39 -4.44 -15.44 3.52
N TYR A 40 -4.52 -16.67 4.03
CA TYR A 40 -3.78 -17.81 3.53
C TYR A 40 -4.78 -18.85 3.03
N TYR A 41 -4.75 -19.13 1.73
CA TYR A 41 -5.71 -20.03 1.12
C TYR A 41 -5.03 -21.01 0.17
N HIS A 42 -5.23 -22.32 0.41
CA HIS A 42 -4.61 -23.40 -0.37
C HIS A 42 -3.10 -23.27 -0.57
N GLY A 43 -2.39 -22.76 0.44
CA GLY A 43 -0.93 -22.58 0.40
C GLY A 43 -0.46 -21.25 -0.16
N TYR A 44 -1.35 -20.32 -0.51
CA TYR A 44 -1.02 -19.01 -1.06
C TYR A 44 -1.51 -17.87 -0.17
N CYS A 45 -0.68 -16.83 -0.10
CA CYS A 45 -1.00 -15.58 0.57
C CYS A 45 -1.79 -14.63 -0.32
N SER A 46 -2.54 -13.71 0.30
CA SER A 46 -3.03 -12.46 -0.31
C SER A 46 -2.66 -11.29 0.58
N ASP A 47 -2.57 -10.10 0.01
CA ASP A 47 -2.24 -8.88 0.73
C ASP A 47 -3.10 -7.71 0.26
N ILE A 48 -3.59 -6.91 1.18
CA ILE A 48 -4.39 -5.74 0.85
C ILE A 48 -4.39 -4.72 1.97
N THR A 49 -4.23 -3.45 1.62
CA THR A 49 -4.41 -2.35 2.55
C THR A 49 -5.45 -1.35 2.06
N ARG A 50 -6.33 -0.94 2.97
CA ARG A 50 -7.20 0.23 2.77
C ARG A 50 -7.12 1.16 3.97
N THR A 51 -7.11 2.46 3.67
CA THR A 51 -7.34 3.48 4.69
C THR A 51 -8.77 3.97 4.57
N VAL A 52 -9.47 3.98 5.69
CA VAL A 52 -10.86 4.46 5.81
C VAL A 52 -10.93 5.66 6.74
N ALA A 53 -11.94 6.52 6.57
CA ALA A 53 -12.21 7.64 7.47
C ALA A 53 -13.32 7.27 8.46
N VAL A 54 -13.19 7.64 9.72
CA VAL A 54 -14.25 7.54 10.73
C VAL A 54 -14.92 8.91 10.86
N GLY A 55 -15.96 9.13 10.06
CA GLY A 55 -16.55 10.45 9.88
C GLY A 55 -15.61 11.44 9.19
N LYS A 56 -15.86 12.74 9.37
CA LYS A 56 -15.02 13.81 8.81
C LYS A 56 -13.69 13.89 9.54
N ALA A 57 -12.56 13.81 8.82
CA ALA A 57 -11.24 13.90 9.41
C ALA A 57 -11.05 15.22 10.20
N LYS A 58 -10.39 15.13 11.35
CA LYS A 58 -10.03 16.27 12.17
C LYS A 58 -8.95 17.12 11.52
N ASN A 59 -7.99 16.46 10.83
CA ASN A 59 -6.91 17.14 10.13
C ASN A 59 -7.12 17.00 8.61
N PRO A 60 -7.30 18.12 7.87
CA PRO A 60 -7.51 18.08 6.42
C PRO A 60 -6.29 17.55 5.64
N GLU A 61 -5.11 17.50 6.24
CA GLU A 61 -3.90 16.95 5.65
C GLU A 61 -4.07 15.47 5.30
N LEU A 62 -4.85 14.72 6.09
CA LEU A 62 -5.15 13.30 5.81
C LEU A 62 -5.81 13.08 4.44
N TYR A 63 -6.68 13.99 4.01
CA TYR A 63 -7.29 13.91 2.68
C TYR A 63 -6.27 14.15 1.56
N LYS A 64 -5.34 15.10 1.76
CA LYS A 64 -4.27 15.35 0.78
C LYS A 64 -3.33 14.15 0.69
N MET A 65 -2.93 13.58 1.85
CA MET A 65 -2.13 12.36 1.89
C MET A 65 -2.83 11.21 1.15
N PHE A 66 -4.15 11.05 1.36
CA PHE A 66 -4.94 10.02 0.69
C PHE A 66 -4.91 10.19 -0.84
N ASP A 67 -5.13 11.41 -1.33
CA ASP A 67 -5.12 11.71 -2.77
C ASP A 67 -3.73 11.48 -3.38
N VAL A 68 -2.65 11.83 -2.67
CA VAL A 68 -1.28 11.61 -3.15
C VAL A 68 -0.96 10.11 -3.19
N VAL A 69 -1.29 9.36 -2.13
CA VAL A 69 -1.08 7.91 -2.08
C VAL A 69 -1.86 7.20 -3.20
N ARG A 70 -3.11 7.59 -3.44
CA ARG A 70 -3.91 7.05 -4.54
C ARG A 70 -3.26 7.32 -5.90
N LYS A 71 -2.81 8.57 -6.16
CA LYS A 71 -2.11 8.93 -7.39
C LYS A 71 -0.80 8.16 -7.57
N ALA A 72 -0.05 7.94 -6.50
CA ALA A 72 1.18 7.17 -6.53
C ALA A 72 0.91 5.69 -6.88
N LYS A 73 -0.15 5.10 -6.28
CA LYS A 73 -0.60 3.75 -6.61
C LYS A 73 -1.04 3.65 -8.08
N ASP A 74 -1.84 4.60 -8.56
CA ASP A 74 -2.30 4.66 -9.95
C ASP A 74 -1.12 4.78 -10.92
N ALA A 75 -0.10 5.60 -10.62
CA ALA A 75 1.11 5.74 -11.43
C ALA A 75 1.89 4.42 -11.51
N GLY A 76 2.07 3.74 -10.38
CA GLY A 76 2.69 2.42 -10.33
C GLY A 76 1.90 1.40 -11.14
N GLN A 77 0.61 1.26 -10.88
CA GLN A 77 -0.29 0.34 -11.58
C GLN A 77 -0.25 0.53 -13.10
N ASN A 78 -0.36 1.78 -13.58
CA ASN A 78 -0.38 2.10 -15.01
C ASN A 78 0.97 1.87 -15.71
N SER A 79 2.03 1.65 -14.95
CA SER A 79 3.38 1.36 -15.46
C SER A 79 3.66 -0.14 -15.54
N LEU A 80 2.77 -1.00 -15.02
CA LEU A 80 2.97 -2.44 -14.99
C LEU A 80 2.90 -3.05 -16.38
N LYS A 81 3.95 -3.78 -16.74
CA LYS A 81 4.04 -4.59 -17.95
C LYS A 81 5.23 -5.54 -17.88
N PRO A 82 5.26 -6.63 -18.65
CA PRO A 82 6.45 -7.45 -18.79
C PRO A 82 7.66 -6.60 -19.21
N GLY A 83 8.82 -6.89 -18.64
CA GLY A 83 10.08 -6.19 -18.90
C GLY A 83 10.26 -4.87 -18.14
N MET A 84 9.25 -4.38 -17.40
CA MET A 84 9.42 -3.21 -16.54
C MET A 84 10.46 -3.48 -15.46
N VAL A 85 11.44 -2.60 -15.32
CA VAL A 85 12.49 -2.73 -14.29
C VAL A 85 11.90 -2.31 -12.93
N MET A 86 12.04 -3.16 -11.92
CA MET A 86 11.43 -2.91 -10.60
C MET A 86 11.97 -1.66 -9.90
N GLY A 87 13.26 -1.32 -10.13
CA GLY A 87 13.83 -0.07 -9.62
C GLY A 87 13.19 1.16 -10.28
N GLU A 88 12.92 1.11 -11.57
CA GLU A 88 12.23 2.20 -12.28
C GLU A 88 10.75 2.31 -11.84
N LEU A 89 10.08 1.18 -11.63
CA LEU A 89 8.73 1.15 -11.08
C LEU A 89 8.68 1.82 -9.70
N ARG A 90 9.64 1.48 -8.83
CA ARG A 90 9.81 2.14 -7.54
C ARG A 90 9.95 3.65 -7.69
N ASP A 91 10.80 4.10 -8.60
CA ASP A 91 11.09 5.53 -8.79
C ASP A 91 9.87 6.30 -9.32
N ILE A 92 9.05 5.69 -10.19
CA ILE A 92 7.78 6.26 -10.65
C ILE A 92 6.82 6.49 -9.45
N ILE A 93 6.66 5.49 -8.60
CA ILE A 93 5.74 5.57 -7.45
C ILE A 93 6.22 6.63 -6.44
N VAL A 94 7.50 6.56 -6.08
CA VAL A 94 8.09 7.45 -5.08
C VAL A 94 8.12 8.90 -5.55
N LYS A 95 8.40 9.13 -6.84
CA LYS A 95 8.40 10.48 -7.41
C LYS A 95 7.08 11.20 -7.22
N VAL A 96 5.94 10.55 -7.36
CA VAL A 96 4.62 11.17 -7.13
C VAL A 96 4.48 11.69 -5.70
N VAL A 97 4.99 10.91 -4.74
CA VAL A 97 4.93 11.26 -3.32
C VAL A 97 5.91 12.38 -2.99
N GLU A 98 7.14 12.32 -3.52
CA GLU A 98 8.17 13.32 -3.30
C GLU A 98 7.83 14.67 -3.97
N ASP A 99 7.28 14.66 -5.18
CA ASP A 99 6.82 15.87 -5.88
C ASP A 99 5.70 16.59 -5.10
N ALA A 100 4.94 15.85 -4.28
CA ALA A 100 3.93 16.42 -3.39
C ALA A 100 4.47 16.87 -2.03
N GLY A 101 5.78 16.74 -1.78
CA GLY A 101 6.46 17.14 -0.55
C GLY A 101 6.41 16.12 0.59
N TYR A 102 6.10 14.85 0.29
CA TYR A 102 6.06 13.76 1.27
C TYR A 102 7.19 12.74 1.05
N HIS A 103 7.21 11.71 1.88
CA HIS A 103 8.19 10.62 1.82
C HIS A 103 7.53 9.28 2.10
N ILE A 104 7.99 8.23 1.40
CA ILE A 104 7.64 6.82 1.68
C ILE A 104 8.79 6.19 2.47
N PRO A 105 8.56 5.73 3.73
CA PRO A 105 9.62 5.16 4.55
C PRO A 105 9.92 3.68 4.29
N HIS A 106 9.20 3.04 3.39
CA HIS A 106 9.32 1.61 3.05
C HIS A 106 9.37 1.38 1.53
N GLY A 107 9.60 0.15 1.09
CA GLY A 107 9.43 -0.23 -0.31
C GLY A 107 7.97 -0.12 -0.74
N PRO A 108 7.68 0.42 -1.95
CA PRO A 108 6.29 0.59 -2.37
C PRO A 108 5.65 -0.67 -2.94
N GLY A 109 6.21 -1.86 -2.65
CA GLY A 109 5.67 -3.15 -3.03
C GLY A 109 6.68 -4.29 -3.02
N HIS A 110 6.18 -5.49 -3.04
CA HIS A 110 6.94 -6.74 -3.01
C HIS A 110 6.21 -7.85 -3.76
N ASN A 111 6.93 -8.91 -4.12
CA ASN A 111 6.31 -10.14 -4.56
C ASN A 111 5.77 -10.92 -3.35
N PHE A 112 4.77 -11.73 -3.60
CA PHE A 112 4.20 -12.67 -2.63
C PHE A 112 3.68 -13.90 -3.35
N GLY A 113 3.44 -14.96 -2.60
CA GLY A 113 2.95 -16.23 -3.13
C GLY A 113 2.79 -17.23 -2.00
N LEU A 114 3.75 -18.13 -1.81
CA LEU A 114 3.77 -19.06 -0.68
C LEU A 114 4.11 -18.33 0.63
N ASP A 115 4.99 -17.33 0.55
CA ASP A 115 5.29 -16.40 1.63
C ASP A 115 4.69 -15.04 1.34
N ILE A 116 4.39 -14.28 2.40
CA ILE A 116 3.82 -12.94 2.27
C ILE A 116 4.82 -11.94 1.66
N HIS A 117 6.12 -12.14 1.90
CA HIS A 117 7.19 -11.36 1.31
C HIS A 117 8.15 -12.27 0.58
N GLU A 118 8.15 -12.21 -0.74
CA GLU A 118 9.05 -12.96 -1.60
C GLU A 118 9.93 -12.03 -2.44
N GLN A 119 11.10 -12.52 -2.82
CA GLN A 119 11.93 -11.85 -3.82
C GLN A 119 11.31 -12.00 -5.22
N PRO A 120 11.53 -11.02 -6.12
CA PRO A 120 12.25 -9.75 -5.93
C PRO A 120 11.37 -8.66 -5.34
N TYR A 121 11.99 -7.69 -4.63
CA TYR A 121 11.30 -6.51 -4.09
C TYR A 121 11.33 -5.33 -5.05
N ILE A 122 10.29 -4.49 -5.00
CA ILE A 122 10.27 -3.18 -5.65
C ILE A 122 11.11 -2.21 -4.80
N CYS A 123 12.40 -2.15 -5.07
CA CYS A 123 13.35 -1.39 -4.25
C CYS A 123 14.35 -0.58 -5.08
N THR A 124 15.00 0.37 -4.43
CA THR A 124 16.02 1.24 -5.04
C THR A 124 17.11 0.41 -5.72
N GLY A 125 17.39 0.75 -6.98
CA GLY A 125 18.49 0.15 -7.75
C GLY A 125 18.26 -1.28 -8.20
N SER A 126 17.08 -1.88 -7.96
CA SER A 126 16.75 -3.20 -8.50
C SER A 126 16.86 -3.20 -10.02
N LYS A 127 17.55 -4.20 -10.56
CA LYS A 127 17.70 -4.45 -12.00
C LYS A 127 16.80 -5.59 -12.49
N VAL A 128 16.04 -6.18 -11.61
CA VAL A 128 15.11 -7.27 -11.95
C VAL A 128 13.96 -6.68 -12.75
N THR A 129 13.55 -7.39 -13.80
CA THR A 129 12.40 -7.04 -14.63
C THR A 129 11.20 -7.88 -14.28
N LEU A 130 10.02 -7.27 -14.34
CA LEU A 130 8.74 -7.98 -14.22
C LEU A 130 8.62 -9.03 -15.32
N GLN A 131 8.24 -10.24 -14.95
CA GLN A 131 8.01 -11.36 -15.85
C GLN A 131 6.54 -11.81 -15.78
N PRO A 132 5.96 -12.32 -16.87
CA PRO A 132 4.64 -12.95 -16.82
C PRO A 132 4.58 -14.05 -15.75
N GLY A 133 3.47 -14.11 -15.02
CA GLY A 133 3.27 -15.01 -13.89
C GLY A 133 3.71 -14.45 -12.53
N MET A 134 4.48 -13.37 -12.46
CA MET A 134 4.80 -12.72 -11.19
C MET A 134 3.55 -12.09 -10.58
N VAL A 135 3.42 -12.25 -9.27
CA VAL A 135 2.38 -11.60 -8.46
C VAL A 135 3.06 -10.69 -7.45
N HIS A 136 2.63 -9.44 -7.40
CA HIS A 136 3.24 -8.47 -6.50
C HIS A 136 2.23 -7.42 -6.03
N THR A 137 2.56 -6.73 -4.93
CA THR A 137 1.80 -5.60 -4.40
C THR A 137 2.27 -4.28 -5.02
N ILE A 138 1.40 -3.27 -5.00
CA ILE A 138 1.74 -1.85 -5.06
C ILE A 138 1.06 -1.17 -3.88
N GLU A 139 1.87 -0.64 -2.95
CA GLU A 139 1.44 -0.22 -1.62
C GLU A 139 2.06 1.09 -1.14
N PRO A 140 2.02 2.19 -1.90
CA PRO A 140 2.55 3.46 -1.38
C PRO A 140 1.86 3.88 -0.09
N GLY A 141 2.63 4.49 0.83
CA GLY A 141 2.12 5.02 2.08
C GLY A 141 2.83 6.29 2.52
N ILE A 142 2.11 7.17 3.21
CA ILE A 142 2.60 8.42 3.82
C ILE A 142 2.24 8.38 5.30
N TYR A 143 3.21 8.69 6.16
CA TYR A 143 3.07 8.60 7.61
C TYR A 143 3.70 9.83 8.24
N ILE A 144 2.92 10.64 8.97
CA ILE A 144 3.36 11.89 9.58
C ILE A 144 3.05 11.87 11.08
N PRO A 145 4.07 11.82 11.94
CA PRO A 145 3.88 11.90 13.40
C PRO A 145 3.03 13.11 13.79
N GLY A 146 2.07 12.89 14.68
CA GLY A 146 1.12 13.92 15.12
C GLY A 146 -0.07 14.16 14.16
N ILE A 147 -0.07 13.54 12.97
CA ILE A 147 -1.16 13.65 11.99
C ILE A 147 -1.81 12.28 11.77
N GLY A 148 -1.04 11.26 11.43
CA GLY A 148 -1.50 9.92 11.10
C GLY A 148 -0.83 9.34 9.88
N GLY A 149 -1.43 8.32 9.27
CA GLY A 149 -0.91 7.67 8.09
C GLY A 149 -1.99 7.25 7.11
N VAL A 150 -1.57 7.03 5.88
CA VAL A 150 -2.38 6.50 4.78
C VAL A 150 -1.55 5.49 4.01
N ARG A 151 -2.08 4.31 3.78
CA ARG A 151 -1.58 3.31 2.83
C ARG A 151 -2.74 2.79 1.99
N GLN A 152 -2.48 2.58 0.71
CA GLN A 152 -3.38 1.91 -0.23
C GLN A 152 -2.59 0.82 -0.95
N GLU A 153 -3.12 -0.38 -0.99
CA GLU A 153 -2.45 -1.54 -1.56
C GLU A 153 -3.38 -2.39 -2.38
N ASP A 154 -2.89 -2.86 -3.50
CA ASP A 154 -3.54 -3.85 -4.34
C ASP A 154 -2.54 -4.88 -4.85
N ASP A 155 -3.07 -6.08 -5.13
CA ASP A 155 -2.37 -7.22 -5.70
C ASP A 155 -2.50 -7.23 -7.22
N PHE A 156 -1.39 -7.50 -7.92
CA PHE A 156 -1.31 -7.53 -9.38
C PHE A 156 -0.62 -8.79 -9.88
N LEU A 157 -1.22 -9.41 -10.89
CA LEU A 157 -0.60 -10.46 -11.70
C LEU A 157 -0.05 -9.85 -13.00
N ILE A 158 1.22 -10.06 -13.30
CA ILE A 158 1.79 -9.71 -14.60
C ILE A 158 1.35 -10.78 -15.62
N THR A 159 0.75 -10.32 -16.73
CA THR A 159 0.32 -11.15 -17.86
C THR A 159 1.34 -11.07 -19.01
N GLU A 160 1.14 -11.80 -20.09
CA GLU A 160 2.03 -11.76 -21.26
C GLU A 160 2.04 -10.39 -21.95
N ASP A 161 0.95 -9.62 -21.84
CA ASP A 161 0.72 -8.37 -22.56
C ASP A 161 0.49 -7.14 -21.63
N GLY A 162 0.57 -7.33 -20.31
CA GLY A 162 0.33 -6.24 -19.35
C GLY A 162 0.19 -6.73 -17.93
N TYR A 163 -0.91 -6.41 -17.30
CA TYR A 163 -1.21 -6.85 -15.93
C TYR A 163 -2.70 -7.07 -15.71
N ARG A 164 -3.02 -7.80 -14.65
CA ARG A 164 -4.37 -7.95 -14.11
C ARG A 164 -4.36 -7.61 -12.62
N ARG A 165 -5.18 -6.64 -12.20
CA ARG A 165 -5.44 -6.40 -10.77
C ARG A 165 -6.24 -7.58 -10.22
N ILE A 166 -5.79 -8.17 -9.13
CA ILE A 166 -6.43 -9.31 -8.45
C ILE A 166 -7.44 -8.80 -7.42
N THR A 167 -7.05 -7.80 -6.63
CA THR A 167 -7.93 -7.19 -5.62
C THR A 167 -9.12 -6.49 -6.26
N ASN A 168 -10.31 -6.72 -5.72
CA ASN A 168 -11.57 -6.16 -6.23
C ASN A 168 -12.29 -5.34 -5.15
N ILE A 169 -11.69 -4.22 -4.77
CA ILE A 169 -12.25 -3.26 -3.81
C ILE A 169 -12.03 -1.83 -4.32
N THR A 170 -12.91 -0.92 -3.93
CA THR A 170 -12.86 0.49 -4.33
C THR A 170 -11.55 1.18 -3.91
N ASP A 171 -11.08 2.10 -4.76
CA ASP A 171 -9.96 3.02 -4.47
C ASP A 171 -10.44 4.33 -3.85
N ALA A 172 -11.75 4.54 -3.76
CA ALA A 172 -12.33 5.71 -3.10
C ALA A 172 -12.17 5.62 -1.57
N LEU A 173 -12.03 6.77 -0.93
CA LEU A 173 -12.05 6.84 0.53
C LEU A 173 -13.43 6.39 1.06
N ILE A 174 -13.42 5.30 1.80
CA ILE A 174 -14.62 4.83 2.50
C ILE A 174 -14.75 5.65 3.78
N THR A 175 -15.94 6.19 4.03
CA THR A 175 -16.26 6.88 5.28
C THR A 175 -17.29 6.08 6.06
N LEU A 176 -16.97 5.76 7.28
CA LEU A 176 -17.79 5.04 8.25
C LEU A 176 -18.55 5.99 9.15
#